data_67fc68f81198ccf538d8341da91f9253
#
_entry.id   67fc68f81198ccf538d8341da91f9253
#
_cell.length_a   1.000
_cell.length_b   1.000
_cell.length_c   1.000
_cell.angle_alpha   90.00
_cell.angle_beta   90.00
_cell.angle_gamma   90.00
#
_symmetry.space_group_name_H-M   'P 1'
#
loop_
_entity.id
_entity.type
_entity.pdbx_description
1 polymer ?
#
loop_
_entity_poly.entity_id
_entity_poly.type
_entity_poly.pdbx_seq_one_letter_code
_entity_poly.pdbx_strand_id
1 'polypeptide(L)' 'GRTEGREEGMDNISKLLKLLVSEKKYDEIEKISEDKEYQKELLKKYKIIE' A
#
# COMPACT_ATOMS: atom_id res chain seq x y z
N GLY A 1 -0.96 -12.90 16.85
CA GLY A 1 -1.45 -14.08 16.41
C GLY A 1 -0.78 -14.69 15.21
N ARG A 2 -1.14 -15.89 14.91
CA ARG A 2 -0.53 -16.63 13.82
C ARG A 2 -0.96 -16.10 12.47
N THR A 3 -1.98 -15.29 12.42
CA THR A 3 -2.43 -14.70 11.17
C THR A 3 -1.75 -13.38 10.89
N GLU A 4 -0.96 -12.91 11.82
CA GLU A 4 -0.32 -11.61 11.68
C GLU A 4 0.57 -11.50 10.47
N GLY A 5 1.35 -12.54 10.22
CA GLY A 5 2.24 -12.50 9.08
C GLY A 5 1.51 -12.33 7.78
N ARG A 6 0.38 -12.98 7.64
CA ARG A 6 -0.41 -12.91 6.45
C ARG A 6 -1.17 -11.58 6.37
N GLU A 7 -1.73 -11.15 7.48
CA GLU A 7 -2.48 -9.91 7.50
C GLU A 7 -1.57 -8.70 7.32
N GLU A 8 -0.32 -8.87 7.62
CA GLU A 8 0.64 -7.78 7.51
C GLU A 8 0.70 -7.22 6.10
N GLY A 9 0.75 -8.10 5.12
CA GLY A 9 0.82 -7.64 3.74
C GLY A 9 -0.42 -6.87 3.33
N MET A 10 -1.58 -7.41 3.66
CA MET A 10 -2.82 -6.75 3.32
C MET A 10 -2.98 -5.47 4.13
N ASP A 11 -2.51 -5.48 5.35
CA ASP A 11 -2.59 -4.31 6.20
C ASP A 11 -1.78 -3.17 5.62
N ASN A 12 -0.60 -3.47 5.10
CA ASN A 12 0.25 -2.46 4.50
C ASN A 12 -0.42 -1.83 3.28
N ILE A 13 -1.03 -2.65 2.45
CA ILE A 13 -1.70 -2.15 1.25
C ILE A 13 -2.92 -1.33 1.65
N SER A 14 -3.64 -1.77 2.68
CA SER A 14 -4.78 -1.00 3.15
C SER A 14 -4.34 0.36 3.64
N LYS A 15 -3.24 0.43 4.35
CA LYS A 15 -2.72 1.70 4.83
C LYS A 15 -2.37 2.60 3.68
N LEU A 16 -1.72 2.04 2.66
CA LEU A 16 -1.35 2.82 1.49
C LEU A 16 -2.58 3.35 0.77
N LEU A 17 -3.58 2.51 0.60
CA LEU A 17 -4.80 2.92 -0.06
C LEU A 17 -5.50 4.03 0.70
N LYS A 18 -5.57 3.90 2.00
CA LYS A 18 -6.21 4.93 2.81
C LYS A 18 -5.46 6.24 2.69
N LEU A 19 -4.15 6.17 2.67
CA LEU A 19 -3.33 7.37 2.53
C LEU A 19 -3.58 8.05 1.20
N LEU A 20 -3.57 7.26 0.14
CA LEU A 20 -3.76 7.82 -1.20
C LEU A 20 -5.15 8.40 -1.35
N VAL A 21 -6.15 7.74 -0.79
CA VAL A 21 -7.52 8.26 -0.84
C VAL A 21 -7.61 9.56 -0.05
N SER A 22 -6.96 9.58 1.10
CA SER A 22 -6.99 10.77 1.94
C SER A 22 -6.37 11.96 1.22
N GLU A 23 -5.37 11.69 0.39
CA GLU A 23 -4.71 12.76 -0.36
C GLU A 23 -5.29 12.91 -1.76
N LYS A 24 -6.34 12.15 -2.06
CA LYS A 24 -7.02 12.22 -3.34
C LYS A 24 -6.11 11.88 -4.50
N LYS A 25 -5.20 10.95 -4.27
CA LYS A 25 -4.27 10.49 -5.30
C LYS A 25 -4.83 9.26 -5.99
N TYR A 26 -5.96 9.42 -6.61
CA TYR A 26 -6.64 8.28 -7.23
C TYR A 26 -5.85 7.69 -8.38
N ASP A 27 -5.10 8.53 -9.10
CA ASP A 27 -4.27 8.05 -10.18
C ASP A 27 -3.24 7.03 -9.69
N GLU A 28 -2.68 7.29 -8.52
CA GLU A 28 -1.69 6.39 -7.98
C GLU A 28 -2.33 5.10 -7.48
N ILE A 29 -3.55 5.19 -6.98
CA ILE A 29 -4.26 4.00 -6.56
C ILE A 29 -4.45 3.08 -7.75
N GLU A 30 -4.84 3.65 -8.88
CA GLU A 30 -5.02 2.88 -10.09
C GLU A 30 -3.70 2.28 -10.55
N LYS A 31 -2.65 3.06 -10.45
CA LYS A 31 -1.34 2.61 -10.88
C LYS A 31 -0.82 1.45 -10.04
N ILE A 32 -0.95 1.54 -8.73
CA ILE A 32 -0.47 0.45 -7.87
C ILE A 32 -1.33 -0.78 -8.02
N SER A 33 -2.55 -0.63 -8.49
CA SER A 33 -3.42 -1.76 -8.75
C SER A 33 -2.93 -2.55 -9.97
N GLU A 34 -2.30 -1.88 -10.92
CA GLU A 34 -1.81 -2.51 -12.12
C GLU A 34 -0.33 -2.87 -12.04
N ASP A 35 0.44 -2.08 -11.33
CA ASP A 35 1.89 -2.25 -11.23
C ASP A 35 2.28 -2.54 -9.79
N LYS A 36 2.61 -3.79 -9.51
CA LYS A 36 2.97 -4.19 -8.16
C LYS A 36 4.31 -3.63 -7.73
N GLU A 37 5.19 -3.40 -8.67
CA GLU A 37 6.48 -2.80 -8.34
C GLU A 37 6.32 -1.36 -7.89
N TYR A 38 5.46 -0.63 -8.57
CA TYR A 38 5.16 0.73 -8.18
C TYR A 38 4.52 0.76 -6.80
N GLN A 39 3.65 -0.20 -6.55
CA GLN A 39 3.01 -0.34 -5.25
C GLN A 39 4.06 -0.51 -4.17
N LYS A 40 5.03 -1.37 -4.42
CA LYS A 40 6.09 -1.62 -3.46
C LYS A 40 6.91 -0.36 -3.22
N GLU A 41 7.18 0.39 -4.27
CA GLU A 41 7.94 1.61 -4.13
C GLU A 41 7.21 2.63 -3.27
N LEU A 42 5.91 2.75 -3.45
CA LEU A 42 5.14 3.68 -2.64
C LEU A 42 5.10 3.23 -1.19
N LEU A 43 5.01 1.93 -0.97
CA LEU A 43 5.03 1.42 0.39
C LEU A 43 6.31 1.81 1.10
N LYS A 44 7.42 1.76 0.38
CA LYS A 44 8.70 2.16 0.95
C LYS A 44 8.79 3.67 1.08
N LYS A 45 8.27 4.37 0.10
CA LYS A 45 8.32 5.82 0.10
C LYS A 45 7.61 6.41 1.30
N TYR A 46 6.47 5.85 1.63
CA TYR A 46 5.70 6.32 2.78
C TYR A 46 6.08 5.60 4.06
N LYS A 47 7.12 4.77 3.99
CA LYS A 47 7.63 4.05 5.16
C LYS A 47 6.58 3.15 5.79
N ILE A 48 5.72 2.62 4.98
CA ILE A 48 4.76 1.63 5.45
C ILE A 48 5.46 0.30 5.62
N ILE A 49 6.42 0.02 4.73
CA ILE A 49 7.30 -1.14 4.87
C ILE A 49 8.73 -0.63 4.77
N GLU A 50 9.65 -1.48 5.14
CA GLU A 50 11.05 -1.08 5.07
C GLU A 50 11.59 -1.25 3.64
#